data_fa096c082f18fe7e185b60f59bca13cb
#
_entry.id   fa096c082f18fe7e185b60f59bca13cb
#
_cell.length_a   1.000
_cell.length_b   1.000
_cell.length_c   1.000
_cell.angle_alpha   90.00
_cell.angle_beta   90.00
_cell.angle_gamma   90.00
#
_symmetry.space_group_name_H-M   'P 1'
#
loop_
_entity.id
_entity.type
_entity.pdbx_description
1 polymer ?
#
loop_
_entity_poly.entity_id
_entity_poly.type
_entity_poly.pdbx_seq_one_letter_code
_entity_poly.pdbx_strand_id
1 'polypeptide(L)'
;RRGMRLLESVSKPRRFWRAFGEVSIWLCFFVMFMVVLLLLLSAVAAAISPPEEPLPASDLLLIPGVTSFVPLWWPALALIVAIVIHEYSHGIQARAHGMRLRSFGLLQLGPLPIGAFAEPEEKEMERAPRRDRLRLFAAGPSINIFVTYVVLVLLCSVASGMAAENNGVHARGIVVGGGAEEAGLMPFETITHIDDNEISDYSDFSNEMDGLAAGEVAQLTVLSRDDSTDTWSERRIAVTMGDRYQYYIEDCEKNSDCIIEDRVELLELLEI
;
A
#
# COMPACT_ATOMS: atom_id res chain seq x y z
N ARG A 1 8.26 33.22 11.12
CA ARG A 1 7.15 34.20 11.09
C ARG A 1 6.05 33.84 10.08
N ARG A 2 6.37 33.28 8.87
CA ARG A 2 5.36 32.90 7.86
C ARG A 2 4.49 31.73 8.31
N GLY A 3 5.08 30.68 8.86
CA GLY A 3 4.35 29.49 9.34
C GLY A 3 3.38 29.80 10.47
N MET A 4 3.75 30.69 11.39
CA MET A 4 2.88 31.11 12.49
C MET A 4 1.65 31.89 11.97
N ARG A 5 1.82 32.76 10.97
CA ARG A 5 0.70 33.47 10.35
C ARG A 5 -0.28 32.52 9.65
N LEU A 6 0.24 31.50 8.96
CA LEU A 6 -0.57 30.47 8.33
C LEU A 6 -1.38 29.71 9.39
N LEU A 7 -0.71 29.25 10.44
CA LEU A 7 -1.36 28.56 11.56
C LEU A 7 -2.45 29.40 12.21
N GLU A 8 -2.18 30.69 12.45
CA GLU A 8 -3.17 31.63 12.98
C GLU A 8 -4.36 31.81 12.05
N SER A 9 -4.13 31.86 10.73
CA SER A 9 -5.20 31.95 9.75
C SER A 9 -6.07 30.70 9.72
N VAL A 10 -5.45 29.53 9.70
CA VAL A 10 -6.13 28.22 9.66
C VAL A 10 -6.90 27.96 10.96
N SER A 11 -6.39 28.41 12.10
CA SER A 11 -7.05 28.21 13.41
C SER A 11 -8.23 29.16 13.69
N LYS A 12 -8.51 30.13 12.81
CA LYS A 12 -9.63 31.09 12.99
C LYS A 12 -11.00 30.42 13.19
N PRO A 13 -11.41 29.39 12.43
CA PRO A 13 -12.71 28.75 12.66
C PRO A 13 -12.69 27.86 13.92
N ARG A 14 -12.61 28.47 15.10
CA ARG A 14 -12.47 27.78 16.38
C ARG A 14 -13.56 26.74 16.62
N ARG A 15 -14.82 27.00 16.19
CA ARG A 15 -15.92 26.03 16.36
C ARG A 15 -15.67 24.74 15.60
N PHE A 16 -15.19 24.86 14.36
CA PHE A 16 -14.84 23.70 13.53
C PHE A 16 -13.73 22.87 14.20
N TRP A 17 -12.62 23.52 14.59
CA TRP A 17 -11.50 22.84 15.20
C TRP A 17 -11.83 22.20 16.57
N ARG A 18 -12.70 22.83 17.34
CA ARG A 18 -13.20 22.21 18.60
C ARG A 18 -14.06 20.99 18.32
N ALA A 19 -14.92 21.01 17.29
CA ALA A 19 -15.71 19.85 16.88
C ALA A 19 -14.78 18.74 16.33
N PHE A 20 -13.79 19.10 15.49
CA PHE A 20 -12.78 18.15 15.04
C PHE A 20 -12.02 17.52 16.19
N GLY A 21 -11.60 18.30 17.19
CA GLY A 21 -10.96 17.77 18.39
C GLY A 21 -11.84 16.81 19.19
N GLU A 22 -13.15 17.02 19.22
CA GLU A 22 -14.10 16.09 19.83
C GLU A 22 -14.19 14.77 19.08
N VAL A 23 -14.31 14.83 17.76
CA VAL A 23 -14.27 13.64 16.90
C VAL A 23 -12.93 12.90 17.04
N SER A 24 -11.83 13.66 17.14
CA SER A 24 -10.49 13.12 17.33
C SER A 24 -10.35 12.27 18.59
N ILE A 25 -10.95 12.69 19.71
CA ILE A 25 -10.93 11.91 20.95
C ILE A 25 -11.58 10.54 20.73
N TRP A 26 -12.77 10.51 20.14
CA TRP A 26 -13.48 9.26 19.88
C TRP A 26 -12.79 8.38 18.84
N LEU A 27 -12.24 8.98 17.81
CA LEU A 27 -11.48 8.26 16.79
C LEU A 27 -10.25 7.61 17.41
N CYS A 28 -9.45 8.34 18.18
CA CYS A 28 -8.29 7.79 18.86
C CYS A 28 -8.65 6.68 19.84
N PHE A 29 -9.76 6.83 20.56
CA PHE A 29 -10.24 5.81 21.51
C PHE A 29 -10.63 4.53 20.76
N PHE A 30 -11.36 4.67 19.66
CA PHE A 30 -11.76 3.55 18.82
C PHE A 30 -10.54 2.83 18.20
N VAL A 31 -9.61 3.58 17.63
CA VAL A 31 -8.39 3.00 17.02
C VAL A 31 -7.54 2.32 18.09
N MET A 32 -7.36 2.94 19.26
CA MET A 32 -6.65 2.33 20.39
C MET A 32 -7.29 1.00 20.80
N PHE A 33 -8.62 0.95 20.91
CA PHE A 33 -9.35 -0.28 21.24
C PHE A 33 -9.14 -1.35 20.15
N MET A 34 -9.24 -0.99 18.88
CA MET A 34 -9.02 -1.91 17.76
C MET A 34 -7.59 -2.45 17.74
N VAL A 35 -6.59 -1.60 17.97
CA VAL A 35 -5.18 -2.03 18.01
C VAL A 35 -4.94 -2.98 19.18
N VAL A 36 -5.44 -2.68 20.37
CA VAL A 36 -5.32 -3.58 21.52
C VAL A 36 -6.00 -4.92 21.25
N LEU A 37 -7.20 -4.90 20.69
CA LEU A 37 -7.92 -6.12 20.32
C LEU A 37 -7.15 -6.95 19.28
N LEU A 38 -6.61 -6.29 18.24
CA LEU A 38 -5.81 -6.95 17.20
C LEU A 38 -4.56 -7.60 17.81
N LEU A 39 -3.85 -6.89 18.68
CA LEU A 39 -2.66 -7.43 19.35
C LEU A 39 -2.99 -8.63 20.23
N LEU A 40 -4.10 -8.59 20.96
CA LEU A 40 -4.55 -9.72 21.78
C LEU A 40 -4.92 -10.93 20.90
N LEU A 41 -5.66 -10.70 19.81
CA LEU A 41 -6.01 -11.77 18.86
C LEU A 41 -4.77 -12.36 18.21
N SER A 42 -3.81 -11.52 17.80
CA SER A 42 -2.53 -11.98 17.22
C SER A 42 -1.71 -12.78 18.20
N ALA A 43 -1.67 -12.36 19.47
CA ALA A 43 -0.97 -13.11 20.53
C ALA A 43 -1.62 -14.49 20.79
N VAL A 44 -2.96 -14.54 20.78
CA VAL A 44 -3.69 -15.81 20.93
C VAL A 44 -3.46 -16.71 19.71
N ALA A 45 -3.54 -16.16 18.51
CA ALA A 45 -3.27 -16.90 17.28
C ALA A 45 -1.85 -17.49 17.26
N ALA A 46 -0.85 -16.69 17.61
CA ALA A 46 0.54 -17.16 17.70
C ALA A 46 0.76 -18.21 18.80
N ALA A 47 -0.05 -18.21 19.87
CA ALA A 47 0.01 -19.23 20.90
C ALA A 47 -0.64 -20.57 20.48
N ILE A 48 -1.66 -20.52 19.61
CA ILE A 48 -2.37 -21.70 19.11
C ILE A 48 -1.63 -22.31 17.91
N SER A 49 -1.17 -21.46 16.99
CA SER A 49 -0.46 -21.84 15.76
C SER A 49 0.79 -20.95 15.65
N PRO A 50 1.87 -21.32 16.34
CA PRO A 50 3.11 -20.58 16.24
C PRO A 50 3.63 -20.63 14.80
N PRO A 51 4.12 -19.49 14.25
CA PRO A 51 4.72 -19.46 12.94
C PRO A 51 5.95 -20.39 12.92
N GLU A 52 6.13 -21.14 11.86
CA GLU A 52 7.26 -22.06 11.67
C GLU A 52 8.59 -21.30 11.65
N GLU A 53 8.59 -20.13 11.03
CA GLU A 53 9.72 -19.21 11.05
C GLU A 53 9.36 -17.88 11.71
N PRO A 54 10.12 -17.45 12.74
CA PRO A 54 9.91 -16.15 13.35
C PRO A 54 10.36 -15.03 12.38
N LEU A 55 9.60 -13.93 12.35
CA LEU A 55 9.98 -12.76 11.57
C LEU A 55 11.39 -12.26 11.96
N PRO A 56 12.24 -11.90 11.00
CA PRO A 56 13.53 -11.28 11.28
C PRO A 56 13.36 -10.03 12.16
N ALA A 57 14.28 -9.79 13.07
CA ALA A 57 14.22 -8.63 13.96
C ALA A 57 14.20 -7.29 13.19
N SER A 58 14.77 -7.25 11.97
CA SER A 58 14.70 -6.12 11.04
C SER A 58 13.29 -5.79 10.57
N ASP A 59 12.40 -6.79 10.52
CA ASP A 59 11.06 -6.66 9.96
C ASP A 59 9.99 -6.40 11.06
N LEU A 60 10.39 -6.52 12.33
CA LEU A 60 9.54 -6.13 13.46
C LEU A 60 9.28 -4.62 13.54
N LEU A 61 10.17 -3.81 12.99
CA LEU A 61 10.05 -2.36 12.92
C LEU A 61 10.00 -1.93 11.46
N LEU A 62 8.92 -1.26 11.06
CA LEU A 62 8.77 -0.68 9.72
C LEU A 62 9.67 0.54 9.55
N ILE A 63 10.98 0.30 9.39
CA ILE A 63 11.97 1.36 9.19
C ILE A 63 12.29 1.45 7.69
N PRO A 64 12.02 2.60 7.05
CA PRO A 64 12.33 2.80 5.63
C PRO A 64 13.79 2.51 5.31
N GLY A 65 14.03 1.61 4.35
CA GLY A 65 15.37 1.21 3.91
C GLY A 65 16.11 0.20 4.81
N VAL A 66 15.49 -0.24 5.90
CA VAL A 66 16.02 -1.30 6.79
C VAL A 66 15.17 -2.56 6.68
N THR A 67 13.85 -2.39 6.71
CA THR A 67 12.91 -3.50 6.52
C THR A 67 12.98 -3.97 5.07
N SER A 68 13.07 -5.28 4.83
CA SER A 68 13.35 -5.90 3.53
C SER A 68 12.38 -5.48 2.42
N PHE A 69 11.09 -5.31 2.77
CA PHE A 69 10.02 -4.95 1.83
C PHE A 69 9.65 -3.46 1.84
N VAL A 70 10.34 -2.61 2.62
CA VAL A 70 10.04 -1.17 2.72
C VAL A 70 11.14 -0.34 2.05
N PRO A 71 10.90 0.22 0.84
CA PRO A 71 11.89 1.07 0.19
C PRO A 71 12.14 2.34 0.99
N LEU A 72 13.32 2.95 0.83
CA LEU A 72 13.73 4.09 1.65
C LEU A 72 12.93 5.37 1.34
N TRP A 73 12.84 5.75 0.07
CA TRP A 73 12.50 7.13 -0.30
C TRP A 73 11.04 7.51 -0.09
N TRP A 74 10.11 6.71 -0.60
CA TRP A 74 8.69 7.04 -0.54
C TRP A 74 8.12 7.01 0.86
N PRO A 75 8.37 5.98 1.68
CA PRO A 75 7.95 5.95 3.08
C PRO A 75 8.62 7.04 3.93
N ALA A 76 9.91 7.35 3.69
CA ALA A 76 10.60 8.43 4.39
C ALA A 76 9.95 9.80 4.10
N LEU A 77 9.64 10.08 2.83
CA LEU A 77 8.93 11.30 2.45
C LEU A 77 7.53 11.36 3.10
N ALA A 78 6.78 10.25 3.03
CA ALA A 78 5.46 10.17 3.65
C ALA A 78 5.52 10.39 5.17
N LEU A 79 6.53 9.85 5.84
CA LEU A 79 6.75 10.05 7.28
C LEU A 79 7.02 11.53 7.61
N ILE A 80 7.88 12.21 6.83
CA ILE A 80 8.14 13.64 7.01
C ILE A 80 6.85 14.45 6.87
N VAL A 81 6.08 14.20 5.83
CA VAL A 81 4.79 14.88 5.59
C VAL A 81 3.82 14.61 6.74
N ALA A 82 3.70 13.35 7.18
CA ALA A 82 2.84 12.94 8.29
C ALA A 82 3.22 13.64 9.60
N ILE A 83 4.52 13.73 9.92
CA ILE A 83 4.99 14.43 11.13
C ILE A 83 4.65 15.93 11.05
N VAL A 84 4.87 16.56 9.91
CA VAL A 84 4.55 17.98 9.74
C VAL A 84 3.07 18.25 9.95
N ILE A 85 2.19 17.47 9.34
CA ILE A 85 0.72 17.60 9.47
C ILE A 85 0.29 17.33 10.91
N HIS A 86 0.85 16.32 11.55
CA HIS A 86 0.61 15.95 12.94
C HIS A 86 0.88 17.13 13.89
N GLU A 87 2.08 17.70 13.81
CA GLU A 87 2.49 18.82 14.67
C GLU A 87 1.69 20.10 14.38
N TYR A 88 1.36 20.31 13.09
CA TYR A 88 0.48 21.42 12.70
C TYR A 88 -0.91 21.30 13.36
N SER A 89 -1.45 20.09 13.44
CA SER A 89 -2.74 19.83 14.07
C SER A 89 -2.73 20.14 15.57
N HIS A 90 -1.68 19.76 16.29
CA HIS A 90 -1.50 20.17 17.70
C HIS A 90 -1.46 21.69 17.85
N GLY A 91 -0.70 22.37 17.00
CA GLY A 91 -0.63 23.83 17.00
C GLY A 91 -1.97 24.51 16.73
N ILE A 92 -2.74 24.01 15.77
CA ILE A 92 -4.09 24.51 15.43
C ILE A 92 -5.03 24.31 16.63
N GLN A 93 -5.02 23.13 17.25
CA GLN A 93 -5.88 22.86 18.40
C GLN A 93 -5.52 23.72 19.60
N ALA A 94 -4.25 23.91 19.90
CA ALA A 94 -3.82 24.83 20.96
C ALA A 94 -4.41 26.23 20.74
N ARG A 95 -4.27 26.77 19.52
CA ARG A 95 -4.79 28.10 19.16
C ARG A 95 -6.32 28.17 19.17
N ALA A 96 -7.01 27.12 18.73
CA ALA A 96 -8.47 27.05 18.76
C ALA A 96 -9.05 27.07 20.18
N HIS A 97 -8.29 26.54 21.15
CA HIS A 97 -8.62 26.59 22.58
C HIS A 97 -8.05 27.79 23.33
N GLY A 98 -7.41 28.72 22.60
CA GLY A 98 -6.89 29.96 23.17
C GLY A 98 -5.54 29.87 23.83
N MET A 99 -4.86 28.72 23.72
CA MET A 99 -3.51 28.53 24.25
C MET A 99 -2.49 29.23 23.35
N ARG A 100 -1.47 29.80 23.94
CA ARG A 100 -0.33 30.36 23.21
C ARG A 100 0.65 29.24 22.85
N LEU A 101 1.29 29.39 21.71
CA LEU A 101 2.43 28.55 21.34
C LEU A 101 3.72 29.26 21.72
N ARG A 102 4.56 28.57 22.49
CA ARG A 102 5.91 29.03 22.84
C ARG A 102 6.83 28.99 21.64
N SER A 103 6.78 27.87 20.92
CA SER A 103 7.58 27.66 19.71
C SER A 103 6.83 26.79 18.70
N PHE A 104 7.15 27.00 17.42
CA PHE A 104 6.56 26.27 16.31
C PHE A 104 7.53 26.31 15.12
N GLY A 105 7.85 25.16 14.57
CA GLY A 105 8.82 25.09 13.49
C GLY A 105 9.09 23.71 12.94
N LEU A 106 10.07 23.65 12.06
CA LEU A 106 10.61 22.42 11.49
C LEU A 106 11.97 22.14 12.11
N LEU A 107 12.20 20.87 12.41
CA LEU A 107 13.51 20.35 12.75
C LEU A 107 14.23 20.04 11.44
N GLN A 108 15.41 20.59 11.27
CA GLN A 108 16.23 20.42 10.08
C GLN A 108 17.60 19.87 10.41
N LEU A 109 18.06 18.93 9.60
CA LEU A 109 19.44 18.48 9.60
C LEU A 109 20.09 18.96 8.29
N GLY A 110 20.80 20.09 8.35
CA GLY A 110 21.22 20.79 7.13
C GLY A 110 19.99 21.27 6.32
N PRO A 111 19.90 20.99 5.03
CA PRO A 111 18.76 21.33 4.20
C PRO A 111 17.57 20.36 4.36
N LEU A 112 17.76 19.20 4.99
CA LEU A 112 16.77 18.14 5.08
C LEU A 112 15.84 18.38 6.28
N PRO A 113 14.51 18.51 6.08
CA PRO A 113 13.56 18.52 7.18
C PRO A 113 13.43 17.10 7.74
N ILE A 114 13.74 16.92 9.02
CA ILE A 114 13.67 15.63 9.71
C ILE A 114 12.51 15.54 10.68
N GLY A 115 11.80 16.64 10.91
CA GLY A 115 10.65 16.67 11.82
C GLY A 115 10.00 18.04 11.88
N ALA A 116 8.97 18.12 12.72
CA ALA A 116 8.28 19.36 13.06
C ALA A 116 8.02 19.38 14.56
N PHE A 117 7.69 20.52 15.10
CA PHE A 117 7.27 20.66 16.50
C PHE A 117 6.29 21.82 16.66
N ALA A 118 5.33 21.61 17.56
CA ALA A 118 4.42 22.65 18.03
C ALA A 118 4.34 22.59 19.55
N GLU A 119 4.91 23.56 20.24
CA GLU A 119 5.04 23.59 21.68
C GLU A 119 4.04 24.59 22.29
N PRO A 120 2.92 24.16 22.88
CA PRO A 120 2.04 25.02 23.64
C PRO A 120 2.74 25.55 24.90
N GLU A 121 2.31 26.70 25.39
CA GLU A 121 2.77 27.22 26.68
C GLU A 121 2.36 26.29 27.82
N GLU A 122 3.34 25.70 28.51
CA GLU A 122 3.14 24.65 29.51
C GLU A 122 2.13 25.05 30.59
N LYS A 123 2.28 26.25 31.15
CA LYS A 123 1.38 26.78 32.21
C LYS A 123 -0.06 26.93 31.72
N GLU A 124 -0.27 27.27 30.47
CA GLU A 124 -1.61 27.40 29.90
C GLU A 124 -2.20 26.02 29.60
N MET A 125 -1.38 25.06 29.12
CA MET A 125 -1.80 23.68 28.90
C MET A 125 -2.17 22.98 30.21
N GLU A 126 -1.39 23.15 31.28
CA GLU A 126 -1.71 22.57 32.61
C GLU A 126 -3.01 23.08 33.19
N ARG A 127 -3.30 24.38 33.02
CA ARG A 127 -4.52 25.02 33.52
C ARG A 127 -5.75 24.76 32.66
N ALA A 128 -5.55 24.28 31.40
CA ALA A 128 -6.65 24.00 30.53
C ALA A 128 -7.54 22.85 31.02
N PRO A 129 -8.84 22.88 30.73
CA PRO A 129 -9.74 21.79 31.08
C PRO A 129 -9.24 20.46 30.51
N ARG A 130 -9.45 19.35 31.23
CA ARG A 130 -9.00 18.02 30.79
C ARG A 130 -9.46 17.68 29.38
N ARG A 131 -10.68 18.07 29.02
CA ARG A 131 -11.25 17.81 27.69
C ARG A 131 -10.51 18.56 26.57
N ASP A 132 -10.08 19.78 26.81
CA ASP A 132 -9.32 20.58 25.84
C ASP A 132 -7.89 20.02 25.65
N ARG A 133 -7.29 19.50 26.72
CA ARG A 133 -6.01 18.76 26.63
C ARG A 133 -6.15 17.46 25.85
N LEU A 134 -7.23 16.69 26.08
CA LEU A 134 -7.50 15.47 25.32
C LEU A 134 -7.69 15.77 23.82
N ARG A 135 -8.44 16.84 23.47
CA ARG A 135 -8.59 17.28 22.09
C ARG A 135 -7.26 17.65 21.47
N LEU A 136 -6.41 18.35 22.22
CA LEU A 136 -5.07 18.70 21.78
C LEU A 136 -4.24 17.45 21.46
N PHE A 137 -4.16 16.49 22.38
CA PHE A 137 -3.36 15.27 22.20
C PHE A 137 -3.91 14.35 21.10
N ALA A 138 -5.23 14.24 20.98
CA ALA A 138 -5.87 13.41 19.98
C ALA A 138 -5.77 14.00 18.55
N ALA A 139 -5.52 15.29 18.40
CA ALA A 139 -5.56 15.97 17.11
C ALA A 139 -4.45 15.50 16.16
N GLY A 140 -3.24 15.28 16.65
CA GLY A 140 -2.11 14.82 15.84
C GLY A 140 -2.36 13.46 15.20
N PRO A 141 -2.60 12.40 15.97
CA PRO A 141 -2.90 11.08 15.38
C PRO A 141 -4.12 11.10 14.46
N SER A 142 -5.17 11.82 14.86
CA SER A 142 -6.42 11.84 14.09
C SER A 142 -6.29 12.52 12.73
N ILE A 143 -5.52 13.60 12.63
CA ILE A 143 -5.32 14.26 11.32
C ILE A 143 -4.56 13.34 10.36
N ASN A 144 -3.61 12.55 10.85
CA ASN A 144 -2.90 11.58 10.04
C ASN A 144 -3.85 10.50 9.50
N ILE A 145 -4.72 9.96 10.34
CA ILE A 145 -5.75 8.98 9.93
C ILE A 145 -6.68 9.61 8.89
N PHE A 146 -7.15 10.84 9.12
CA PHE A 146 -8.04 11.53 8.20
C PHE A 146 -7.38 11.79 6.85
N VAL A 147 -6.14 12.29 6.85
CA VAL A 147 -5.38 12.55 5.61
C VAL A 147 -5.09 11.24 4.87
N THR A 148 -4.72 10.17 5.58
CA THR A 148 -4.54 8.85 4.99
C THR A 148 -5.82 8.37 4.30
N TYR A 149 -6.97 8.53 4.94
CA TYR A 149 -8.26 8.19 4.35
C TYR A 149 -8.56 8.99 3.08
N VAL A 150 -8.34 10.32 3.12
CA VAL A 150 -8.53 11.18 1.95
C VAL A 150 -7.61 10.78 0.80
N VAL A 151 -6.32 10.54 1.08
CA VAL A 151 -5.36 10.08 0.08
C VAL A 151 -5.75 8.73 -0.49
N LEU A 152 -6.23 7.80 0.33
CA LEU A 152 -6.72 6.50 -0.12
C LEU A 152 -7.94 6.64 -1.06
N VAL A 153 -8.91 7.47 -0.69
CA VAL A 153 -10.08 7.74 -1.53
C VAL A 153 -9.67 8.35 -2.87
N LEU A 154 -8.73 9.31 -2.85
CA LEU A 154 -8.20 9.90 -4.08
C LEU A 154 -7.47 8.86 -4.93
N LEU A 155 -6.64 8.03 -4.33
CA LEU A 155 -5.94 6.95 -5.02
C LEU A 155 -6.92 5.97 -5.66
N CYS A 156 -7.93 5.50 -4.91
CA CYS A 156 -8.97 4.62 -5.43
C CYS A 156 -9.76 5.28 -6.56
N SER A 157 -10.07 6.58 -6.44
CA SER A 157 -10.79 7.32 -7.48
C SER A 157 -9.97 7.45 -8.76
N VAL A 158 -8.67 7.74 -8.63
CA VAL A 158 -7.76 7.78 -9.79
C VAL A 158 -7.62 6.39 -10.40
N ALA A 159 -7.36 5.37 -9.58
CA ALA A 159 -7.22 3.99 -10.04
C ALA A 159 -8.48 3.47 -10.74
N SER A 160 -9.67 3.82 -10.23
CA SER A 160 -10.95 3.45 -10.87
C SER A 160 -11.20 4.19 -12.19
N GLY A 161 -10.57 5.35 -12.38
CA GLY A 161 -10.64 6.12 -13.62
C GLY A 161 -9.57 5.73 -14.65
N MET A 162 -8.60 4.91 -14.27
CA MET A 162 -7.60 4.36 -15.18
C MET A 162 -8.23 3.19 -15.94
N ALA A 163 -8.85 3.47 -17.08
CA ALA A 163 -9.25 2.44 -18.03
C ALA A 163 -8.01 1.94 -18.77
N ALA A 164 -7.94 0.64 -19.04
CA ALA A 164 -6.95 0.11 -19.97
C ALA A 164 -7.20 0.75 -21.34
N GLU A 165 -6.14 1.18 -22.00
CA GLU A 165 -6.25 1.82 -23.32
C GLU A 165 -6.70 0.81 -24.38
N ASN A 166 -6.37 -0.47 -24.17
CA ASN A 166 -6.75 -1.59 -25.03
C ASN A 166 -7.43 -2.68 -24.19
N ASN A 167 -8.38 -3.38 -24.80
CA ASN A 167 -8.94 -4.60 -24.21
C ASN A 167 -7.88 -5.69 -24.22
N GLY A 168 -7.96 -6.63 -23.27
CA GLY A 168 -7.05 -7.75 -23.17
C GLY A 168 -6.46 -7.93 -21.78
N VAL A 169 -5.52 -8.85 -21.68
CA VAL A 169 -4.83 -9.20 -20.43
C VAL A 169 -3.38 -8.76 -20.49
N HIS A 170 -2.94 -8.03 -19.48
CA HIS A 170 -1.57 -7.55 -19.37
C HIS A 170 -0.68 -8.54 -18.63
N ALA A 171 0.40 -8.98 -19.25
CA ALA A 171 1.41 -9.77 -18.58
C ALA A 171 2.26 -8.91 -17.65
N ARG A 172 2.09 -9.04 -16.33
CA ARG A 172 2.90 -8.30 -15.32
C ARG A 172 4.31 -8.84 -15.17
N GLY A 173 4.45 -10.14 -15.31
CA GLY A 173 5.71 -10.86 -15.20
C GLY A 173 5.65 -12.12 -16.05
N ILE A 174 6.79 -12.57 -16.49
CA ILE A 174 6.95 -13.77 -17.31
C ILE A 174 7.77 -14.77 -16.50
N VAL A 175 7.34 -16.02 -16.53
CA VAL A 175 8.05 -17.10 -15.84
C VAL A 175 9.32 -17.42 -16.62
N VAL A 176 10.45 -17.34 -15.95
CA VAL A 176 11.77 -17.63 -16.55
C VAL A 176 11.84 -19.11 -16.95
N GLY A 177 12.24 -19.39 -18.18
CA GLY A 177 12.26 -20.74 -18.76
C GLY A 177 10.90 -21.26 -19.19
N GLY A 178 9.84 -20.44 -19.08
CA GLY A 178 8.51 -20.82 -19.57
C GLY A 178 8.29 -20.54 -21.04
N GLY A 179 7.32 -21.22 -21.67
CA GLY A 179 7.02 -21.07 -23.09
C GLY A 179 6.70 -19.64 -23.55
N ALA A 180 6.16 -18.81 -22.67
CA ALA A 180 5.91 -17.39 -22.94
C ALA A 180 7.22 -16.58 -23.07
N GLU A 181 8.23 -16.84 -22.23
CA GLU A 181 9.55 -16.22 -22.34
C GLU A 181 10.26 -16.69 -23.62
N GLU A 182 10.25 -18.00 -23.90
CA GLU A 182 10.86 -18.59 -25.11
C GLU A 182 10.22 -18.04 -26.39
N ALA A 183 8.90 -17.79 -26.37
CA ALA A 183 8.19 -17.13 -27.47
C ALA A 183 8.46 -15.62 -27.57
N GLY A 184 9.16 -15.05 -26.57
CA GLY A 184 9.56 -13.65 -26.55
C GLY A 184 8.42 -12.71 -26.08
N LEU A 185 7.45 -13.18 -25.27
CA LEU A 185 6.50 -12.30 -24.61
C LEU A 185 7.26 -11.43 -23.60
N MET A 186 6.96 -10.15 -23.56
CA MET A 186 7.60 -9.21 -22.65
C MET A 186 6.63 -8.75 -21.53
N PRO A 187 7.15 -8.41 -20.34
CA PRO A 187 6.34 -7.79 -19.31
C PRO A 187 5.63 -6.53 -19.82
N PHE A 188 4.38 -6.35 -19.40
CA PHE A 188 3.49 -5.23 -19.75
C PHE A 188 2.96 -5.22 -21.19
N GLU A 189 3.24 -6.24 -22.00
CA GLU A 189 2.51 -6.44 -23.25
C GLU A 189 1.08 -6.91 -22.99
N THR A 190 0.17 -6.57 -23.89
CA THR A 190 -1.26 -6.91 -23.77
C THR A 190 -1.60 -8.05 -24.72
N ILE A 191 -2.09 -9.14 -24.18
CA ILE A 191 -2.63 -10.27 -24.94
C ILE A 191 -4.08 -9.93 -25.32
N THR A 192 -4.36 -9.86 -26.62
CA THR A 192 -5.68 -9.50 -27.17
C THR A 192 -6.41 -10.68 -27.82
N HIS A 193 -5.67 -11.70 -28.27
CA HIS A 193 -6.26 -12.93 -28.81
C HIS A 193 -5.42 -14.14 -28.42
N ILE A 194 -6.09 -15.26 -28.25
CA ILE A 194 -5.53 -16.60 -28.20
C ILE A 194 -6.10 -17.35 -29.39
N ASP A 195 -5.24 -17.77 -30.31
CA ASP A 195 -5.62 -18.27 -31.65
C ASP A 195 -6.55 -17.26 -32.35
N ASP A 196 -7.76 -17.63 -32.66
CA ASP A 196 -8.76 -16.76 -33.32
C ASP A 196 -9.77 -16.15 -32.30
N ASN A 197 -9.63 -16.43 -30.98
CA ASN A 197 -10.56 -15.97 -29.96
C ASN A 197 -10.09 -14.65 -29.35
N GLU A 198 -10.97 -13.65 -29.37
CA GLU A 198 -10.72 -12.34 -28.76
C GLU A 198 -10.73 -12.43 -27.24
N ILE A 199 -9.73 -11.83 -26.61
CA ILE A 199 -9.58 -11.74 -25.16
C ILE A 199 -9.86 -10.30 -24.73
N SER A 200 -10.98 -10.10 -24.06
CA SER A 200 -11.38 -8.78 -23.57
C SER A 200 -10.99 -8.55 -22.12
N ASP A 201 -11.00 -9.61 -21.30
CA ASP A 201 -10.70 -9.56 -19.89
C ASP A 201 -10.03 -10.86 -19.40
N TYR A 202 -9.75 -10.92 -18.09
CA TYR A 202 -9.10 -12.08 -17.46
C TYR A 202 -10.00 -13.34 -17.49
N SER A 203 -11.31 -13.20 -17.51
CA SER A 203 -12.23 -14.36 -17.58
C SER A 203 -12.13 -15.05 -18.93
N ASP A 204 -12.10 -14.26 -20.01
CA ASP A 204 -11.91 -14.79 -21.37
C ASP A 204 -10.56 -15.50 -21.48
N PHE A 205 -9.51 -14.86 -20.97
CA PHE A 205 -8.17 -15.42 -20.94
C PHE A 205 -8.11 -16.76 -20.18
N SER A 206 -8.72 -16.83 -18.99
CA SER A 206 -8.70 -18.04 -18.18
C SER A 206 -9.45 -19.18 -18.88
N ASN A 207 -10.64 -18.88 -19.46
CA ASN A 207 -11.44 -19.88 -20.16
C ASN A 207 -10.71 -20.47 -21.37
N GLU A 208 -10.03 -19.63 -22.16
CA GLU A 208 -9.24 -20.10 -23.31
C GLU A 208 -8.01 -20.90 -22.86
N MET A 209 -7.32 -20.45 -21.82
CA MET A 209 -6.17 -21.16 -21.28
C MET A 209 -6.53 -22.52 -20.68
N ASP A 210 -7.70 -22.66 -20.06
CA ASP A 210 -8.18 -23.92 -19.49
C ASP A 210 -8.54 -24.95 -20.59
N GLY A 211 -8.77 -24.49 -21.81
CA GLY A 211 -8.98 -25.34 -22.99
C GLY A 211 -7.72 -25.90 -23.63
N LEU A 212 -6.54 -25.37 -23.28
CA LEU A 212 -5.27 -25.72 -23.90
C LEU A 212 -4.54 -26.82 -23.10
N ALA A 213 -4.02 -27.82 -23.80
CA ALA A 213 -3.25 -28.89 -23.18
C ALA A 213 -1.75 -28.56 -23.08
N ALA A 214 -1.07 -29.18 -22.10
CA ALA A 214 0.39 -29.08 -21.98
C ALA A 214 1.07 -29.60 -23.25
N GLY A 215 2.04 -28.85 -23.74
CA GLY A 215 2.76 -29.11 -24.99
C GLY A 215 2.04 -28.62 -26.26
N GLU A 216 0.82 -28.12 -26.17
CA GLU A 216 0.11 -27.50 -27.26
C GLU A 216 0.69 -26.13 -27.60
N VAL A 217 0.64 -25.75 -28.88
CA VAL A 217 1.14 -24.47 -29.37
C VAL A 217 -0.02 -23.56 -29.67
N ALA A 218 -0.22 -22.50 -28.88
CA ALA A 218 -1.23 -21.48 -29.12
C ALA A 218 -0.59 -20.22 -29.76
N GLN A 219 -1.35 -19.57 -30.64
CA GLN A 219 -0.96 -18.30 -31.26
C GLN A 219 -1.50 -17.13 -30.42
N LEU A 220 -0.61 -16.43 -29.75
CA LEU A 220 -1.01 -15.23 -29.02
C LEU A 220 -0.82 -13.99 -29.91
N THR A 221 -1.88 -13.18 -29.99
CA THR A 221 -1.78 -11.82 -30.56
C THR A 221 -1.52 -10.85 -29.41
N VAL A 222 -0.39 -10.17 -29.49
CA VAL A 222 0.05 -9.25 -28.43
C VAL A 222 0.24 -7.84 -28.97
N LEU A 223 -0.19 -6.86 -28.17
CA LEU A 223 0.05 -5.44 -28.39
C LEU A 223 1.23 -4.99 -27.55
N SER A 224 2.23 -4.43 -28.21
CA SER A 224 3.41 -3.83 -27.60
C SER A 224 3.40 -2.33 -27.85
N ARG A 225 3.70 -1.52 -26.84
CA ARG A 225 3.83 -0.07 -26.97
C ARG A 225 5.29 0.27 -27.23
N ASP A 226 5.54 1.03 -28.28
CA ASP A 226 6.84 1.64 -28.52
C ASP A 226 6.93 2.99 -27.80
N ASP A 227 7.70 3.04 -26.72
CA ASP A 227 7.87 4.23 -25.91
C ASP A 227 8.51 5.41 -26.67
N SER A 228 9.21 5.13 -27.77
CA SER A 228 9.88 6.16 -28.57
C SER A 228 8.94 6.86 -29.55
N THR A 229 7.96 6.16 -30.06
CA THR A 229 7.01 6.65 -31.08
C THR A 229 5.60 6.83 -30.53
N ASP A 230 5.36 6.39 -29.29
CA ASP A 230 4.06 6.38 -28.65
C ASP A 230 2.95 5.69 -29.48
N THR A 231 3.36 4.63 -30.20
CA THR A 231 2.47 3.85 -31.07
C THR A 231 2.35 2.42 -30.59
N TRP A 232 1.17 1.83 -30.81
CA TRP A 232 0.93 0.42 -30.54
C TRP A 232 1.28 -0.39 -31.79
N SER A 233 2.01 -1.49 -31.60
CA SER A 233 2.31 -2.48 -32.62
C SER A 233 1.73 -3.83 -32.22
N GLU A 234 1.10 -4.48 -33.19
CA GLU A 234 0.55 -5.82 -33.03
C GLU A 234 1.54 -6.84 -33.58
N ARG A 235 1.75 -7.92 -32.84
CA ARG A 235 2.56 -9.05 -33.27
C ARG A 235 1.92 -10.36 -32.83
N ARG A 236 2.17 -11.43 -33.61
CA ARG A 236 1.76 -12.78 -33.23
C ARG A 236 2.97 -13.57 -32.77
N ILE A 237 2.81 -14.29 -31.68
CA ILE A 237 3.84 -15.18 -31.15
C ILE A 237 3.22 -16.57 -30.92
N ALA A 238 4.01 -17.60 -31.24
CA ALA A 238 3.63 -18.98 -31.00
C ALA A 238 4.19 -19.40 -29.65
N VAL A 239 3.31 -19.69 -28.69
CA VAL A 239 3.67 -20.06 -27.32
C VAL A 239 3.36 -21.53 -27.10
N THR A 240 4.37 -22.31 -26.71
CA THR A 240 4.16 -23.70 -26.28
C THR A 240 3.66 -23.69 -24.84
N MET A 241 2.50 -24.25 -24.61
CA MET A 241 1.90 -24.32 -23.26
C MET A 241 2.73 -25.23 -22.37
N GLY A 242 3.14 -24.69 -21.22
CA GLY A 242 3.85 -25.45 -20.19
C GLY A 242 2.89 -26.35 -19.43
N ASP A 243 3.45 -27.40 -18.83
CA ASP A 243 2.71 -28.21 -17.86
C ASP A 243 2.68 -27.49 -16.52
N ARG A 244 1.49 -27.01 -16.12
CA ARG A 244 1.29 -26.30 -14.86
C ARG A 244 1.67 -27.18 -13.67
N TYR A 245 1.36 -28.45 -13.75
CA TYR A 245 1.66 -29.43 -12.72
C TYR A 245 3.18 -29.62 -12.55
N GLN A 246 3.90 -29.82 -13.66
CA GLN A 246 5.35 -29.93 -13.67
C GLN A 246 6.03 -28.69 -13.13
N TYR A 247 5.53 -27.51 -13.49
CA TYR A 247 6.04 -26.25 -12.97
C TYR A 247 5.97 -26.18 -11.43
N TYR A 248 4.86 -26.57 -10.83
CA TYR A 248 4.72 -26.57 -9.37
C TYR A 248 5.62 -27.62 -8.69
N ILE A 249 5.84 -28.77 -9.30
CA ILE A 249 6.78 -29.77 -8.79
C ILE A 249 8.21 -29.22 -8.81
N GLU A 250 8.64 -28.61 -9.91
CA GLU A 250 9.98 -28.05 -10.03
C GLU A 250 10.23 -26.89 -9.08
N ASP A 251 9.21 -26.06 -8.84
CA ASP A 251 9.28 -24.98 -7.84
C ASP A 251 9.41 -25.55 -6.43
N CYS A 252 8.66 -26.61 -6.14
CA CYS A 252 8.71 -27.32 -4.87
C CYS A 252 10.08 -27.98 -4.61
N GLU A 253 10.69 -28.60 -5.64
CA GLU A 253 12.02 -29.21 -5.52
C GLU A 253 13.12 -28.18 -5.25
N LYS A 254 12.95 -26.94 -5.71
CA LYS A 254 13.88 -25.83 -5.47
C LYS A 254 13.73 -25.23 -4.09
N ASN A 255 12.63 -25.46 -3.42
CA ASN A 255 12.28 -24.83 -2.15
C ASN A 255 12.35 -25.90 -1.04
N SER A 256 13.34 -25.82 -0.16
CA SER A 256 13.64 -26.82 0.87
C SER A 256 12.51 -27.12 1.84
N ASP A 257 11.50 -26.23 1.91
CA ASP A 257 10.38 -26.29 2.85
C ASP A 257 9.10 -26.83 2.19
N CYS A 258 9.17 -27.23 0.93
CA CYS A 258 8.03 -27.73 0.17
C CYS A 258 7.99 -29.27 0.25
N ILE A 259 6.86 -29.80 0.71
CA ILE A 259 6.59 -31.25 0.66
C ILE A 259 5.84 -31.53 -0.64
N ILE A 260 6.48 -32.21 -1.58
CA ILE A 260 5.94 -32.54 -2.91
C ILE A 260 4.59 -33.26 -2.80
N GLU A 261 4.47 -34.19 -1.89
CA GLU A 261 3.26 -34.98 -1.65
C GLU A 261 2.06 -34.10 -1.28
N ASP A 262 2.27 -33.08 -0.41
CA ASP A 262 1.21 -32.16 0.00
C ASP A 262 0.77 -31.23 -1.15
N ARG A 263 1.70 -30.86 -2.04
CA ARG A 263 1.38 -30.05 -3.22
C ARG A 263 0.65 -30.82 -4.29
N VAL A 264 1.03 -32.08 -4.52
CA VAL A 264 0.35 -32.99 -5.45
C VAL A 264 -1.09 -33.23 -4.98
N GLU A 265 -1.29 -33.52 -3.69
CA GLU A 265 -2.62 -33.71 -3.11
C GLU A 265 -3.47 -32.43 -3.23
N LEU A 266 -2.85 -31.24 -3.05
CA LEU A 266 -3.55 -29.97 -3.21
C LEU A 266 -3.96 -29.70 -4.67
N LEU A 267 -3.12 -30.03 -5.64
CA LEU A 267 -3.42 -29.87 -7.07
C LEU A 267 -4.51 -30.84 -7.51
N GLU A 268 -4.48 -32.10 -7.05
CA GLU A 268 -5.54 -33.06 -7.29
C GLU A 268 -6.87 -32.65 -6.67
N LEU A 269 -6.85 -32.04 -5.46
CA LEU A 269 -8.04 -31.50 -4.79
C LEU A 269 -8.64 -30.26 -5.51
N LEU A 270 -7.81 -29.49 -6.21
CA LEU A 270 -8.22 -28.29 -6.93
C LEU A 270 -8.58 -28.57 -8.41
N GLU A 271 -8.51 -29.87 -8.82
CA GLU A 271 -8.76 -30.28 -10.23
C GLU A 271 -7.88 -29.51 -11.26
N ILE A 272 -6.65 -29.15 -10.87
CA ILE A 272 -5.70 -28.39 -11.70
C ILE A 272 -4.69 -29.34 -12.36
#